data_2c9aab8490db449818d8ea404adda57c
#
_entry.id   2c9aab8490db449818d8ea404adda57c
#
_cell.length_a   1.000
_cell.length_b   1.000
_cell.length_c   1.000
_cell.angle_alpha   90.00
_cell.angle_beta   90.00
_cell.angle_gamma   90.00
#
_symmetry.space_group_name_H-M   'P 1'
#
loop_
_entity.id
_entity.type
_entity.pdbx_description
1 polymer ?
#
loop_
_entity_poly.entity_id
_entity_poly.type
_entity_poly.pdbx_seq_one_letter_code
_entity_poly.pdbx_strand_id
1 'polypeptide(L)'
;MNISYKWLKNYINTDLTAEEIAVILTDIGLEVEGFEKIETIRGGLAGVVIGEVLTCEEHPDSDHLHITTVDVGGEAPLQIVCGAANCRAGLKVVCATVGAVLYPNGGDEEFKIKRKIGRAHV
;
A
#
# COMPACT_ATOMS: atom_id res chain seq x y z
N MET A 1 16.39 -19.30 19.36
CA MET A 1 14.98 -18.99 19.73
C MET A 1 14.56 -17.72 19.02
N ASN A 2 13.40 -17.75 18.41
CA ASN A 2 12.85 -16.58 17.72
C ASN A 2 11.62 -16.06 18.46
N ILE A 3 11.55 -14.74 18.62
CA ILE A 3 10.46 -14.08 19.35
C ILE A 3 9.85 -13.00 18.42
N SER A 4 8.52 -12.99 18.34
CA SER A 4 7.80 -11.94 17.64
C SER A 4 7.78 -10.66 18.48
N TYR A 5 8.14 -9.53 17.87
CA TYR A 5 8.05 -8.21 18.52
C TYR A 5 6.60 -7.85 18.88
N LYS A 6 5.64 -8.16 18.02
CA LYS A 6 4.22 -7.93 18.31
C LYS A 6 3.74 -8.73 19.53
N TRP A 7 4.19 -9.98 19.65
CA TRP A 7 3.88 -10.82 20.79
C TRP A 7 4.50 -10.27 22.07
N LEU A 8 5.75 -9.82 22.01
CA LEU A 8 6.46 -9.22 23.14
C LEU A 8 5.73 -7.99 23.68
N LYS A 9 5.13 -7.18 22.81
CA LYS A 9 4.35 -5.98 23.20
C LYS A 9 3.10 -6.30 24.02
N ASN A 10 2.63 -7.54 24.05
CA ASN A 10 1.54 -7.95 24.94
C ASN A 10 1.98 -7.99 26.43
N TYR A 11 3.26 -8.06 26.68
CA TYR A 11 3.81 -8.18 28.03
C TYR A 11 4.48 -6.89 28.51
N ILE A 12 4.93 -6.04 27.60
CA ILE A 12 5.56 -4.77 27.93
C ILE A 12 4.90 -3.64 27.16
N ASN A 13 4.65 -2.54 27.86
CA ASN A 13 4.12 -1.32 27.25
C ASN A 13 5.30 -0.43 26.86
N THR A 14 5.58 -0.34 25.56
CA THR A 14 6.71 0.41 25.04
C THR A 14 6.41 0.99 23.66
N ASP A 15 6.94 2.17 23.39
CA ASP A 15 6.92 2.81 22.08
C ASP A 15 8.24 2.62 21.32
N LEU A 16 9.19 1.88 21.89
CA LEU A 16 10.47 1.59 21.25
C LEU A 16 10.28 0.67 20.04
N THR A 17 11.12 0.86 19.04
CA THR A 17 11.14 0.00 17.85
C THR A 17 11.78 -1.36 18.18
N ALA A 18 11.57 -2.35 17.31
CA ALA A 18 12.20 -3.66 17.46
C ALA A 18 13.74 -3.55 17.47
N GLU A 19 14.29 -2.67 16.63
CA GLU A 19 15.72 -2.40 16.55
C GLU A 19 16.27 -1.82 17.86
N GLU A 20 15.57 -0.86 18.46
CA GLU A 20 15.96 -0.25 19.73
C GLU A 20 15.90 -1.26 20.88
N ILE A 21 14.88 -2.10 20.91
CA ILE A 21 14.76 -3.18 21.90
C ILE A 21 15.89 -4.21 21.73
N ALA A 22 16.26 -4.55 20.50
CA ALA A 22 17.35 -5.47 20.24
C ALA A 22 18.68 -4.97 20.83
N VAL A 23 18.97 -3.66 20.71
CA VAL A 23 20.15 -3.04 21.31
C VAL A 23 20.11 -3.12 22.83
N ILE A 24 18.98 -2.78 23.44
CA ILE A 24 18.81 -2.80 24.90
C ILE A 24 18.97 -4.22 25.46
N LEU A 25 18.33 -5.20 24.83
CA LEU A 25 18.43 -6.60 25.26
C LEU A 25 19.87 -7.11 25.20
N THR A 26 20.58 -6.77 24.14
CA THR A 26 21.98 -7.14 23.99
C THR A 26 22.84 -6.49 25.09
N ASP A 27 22.59 -5.23 25.41
CA ASP A 27 23.34 -4.49 26.44
C ASP A 27 23.13 -5.07 27.84
N ILE A 28 21.95 -5.63 28.13
CA ILE A 28 21.67 -6.23 29.44
C ILE A 28 22.01 -7.72 29.51
N GLY A 29 22.64 -8.29 28.50
CA GLY A 29 23.14 -9.65 28.49
C GLY A 29 22.30 -10.67 27.75
N LEU A 30 21.20 -10.27 27.11
CA LEU A 30 20.37 -11.12 26.26
C LEU A 30 20.66 -10.81 24.79
N GLU A 31 21.71 -11.41 24.25
CA GLU A 31 22.17 -11.14 22.91
C GLU A 31 21.11 -11.39 21.85
N VAL A 32 20.85 -10.36 21.03
CA VAL A 32 20.01 -10.46 19.83
C VAL A 32 20.93 -10.59 18.61
N GLU A 33 20.96 -11.77 18.00
CA GLU A 33 21.82 -12.08 16.86
C GLU A 33 21.35 -11.41 15.58
N GLY A 34 20.06 -11.17 15.46
CA GLY A 34 19.49 -10.51 14.30
C GLY A 34 17.99 -10.33 14.43
N PHE A 35 17.43 -9.60 13.48
CA PHE A 35 15.98 -9.47 13.37
C PHE A 35 15.61 -9.32 11.88
N GLU A 36 14.39 -9.70 11.55
CA GLU A 36 13.84 -9.52 10.21
C GLU A 36 12.39 -9.09 10.29
N LYS A 37 11.96 -8.33 9.32
CA LYS A 37 10.57 -7.94 9.15
C LYS A 37 9.90 -8.91 8.18
N ILE A 38 8.87 -9.60 8.67
CA ILE A 38 8.08 -10.50 7.83
C ILE A 38 6.87 -9.73 7.31
N GLU A 39 6.78 -9.62 6.01
CA GLU A 39 5.68 -8.95 5.33
C GLU A 39 4.78 -10.00 4.67
N THR A 40 3.49 -9.95 4.97
CA THR A 40 2.49 -10.82 4.32
C THR A 40 2.34 -10.46 2.84
N ILE A 41 2.43 -9.16 2.55
CA ILE A 41 2.41 -8.63 1.19
C ILE A 41 3.73 -7.90 0.98
N ARG A 42 4.48 -8.29 -0.04
CA ARG A 42 5.76 -7.68 -0.34
C ARG A 42 5.62 -6.19 -0.63
N GLY A 43 6.48 -5.37 0.00
CA GLY A 43 6.42 -3.92 -0.08
C GLY A 43 5.42 -3.27 0.87
N GLY A 44 4.63 -4.05 1.63
CA GLY A 44 3.73 -3.57 2.68
C GLY A 44 2.60 -2.68 2.18
N LEU A 45 2.26 -2.71 0.89
CA LEU A 45 1.25 -1.84 0.26
C LEU A 45 1.55 -0.35 0.42
N ALA A 46 2.81 0.03 0.44
CA ALA A 46 3.22 1.44 0.48
C ALA A 46 2.66 2.20 -0.74
N GLY A 47 2.04 3.35 -0.51
CA GLY A 47 1.41 4.13 -1.57
C GLY A 47 0.02 3.67 -1.98
N VAL A 48 -0.52 2.65 -1.32
CA VAL A 48 -1.89 2.17 -1.54
C VAL A 48 -2.79 2.72 -0.44
N VAL A 49 -3.88 3.35 -0.84
CA VAL A 49 -4.84 3.99 0.08
C VAL A 49 -6.27 3.60 -0.27
N ILE A 50 -7.20 3.83 0.65
CA ILE A 50 -8.62 3.71 0.36
C ILE A 50 -9.11 5.03 -0.22
N GLY A 51 -9.78 4.98 -1.35
CA GLY A 51 -10.38 6.14 -2.00
C GLY A 51 -11.86 5.96 -2.25
N GLU A 52 -12.54 7.05 -2.54
CA GLU A 52 -13.95 7.06 -2.95
C GLU A 52 -14.06 7.53 -4.40
N VAL A 53 -14.74 6.76 -5.23
CA VAL A 53 -15.02 7.14 -6.62
C VAL A 53 -16.10 8.22 -6.63
N LEU A 54 -15.73 9.43 -7.03
CA LEU A 54 -16.66 10.57 -7.10
C LEU A 54 -17.47 10.54 -8.39
N THR A 55 -16.80 10.30 -9.52
CA THR A 55 -17.43 10.20 -10.84
C THR A 55 -16.91 8.97 -11.57
N CYS A 56 -17.77 8.38 -12.39
CA CYS A 56 -17.42 7.24 -13.24
C CYS A 56 -18.10 7.42 -14.58
N GLU A 57 -17.31 7.60 -15.65
CA GLU A 57 -17.76 7.81 -17.01
C GLU A 57 -17.12 6.80 -17.95
N GLU A 58 -17.79 6.48 -19.04
CA GLU A 58 -17.23 5.60 -20.05
C GLU A 58 -16.05 6.26 -20.76
N HIS A 59 -14.98 5.48 -21.00
CA HIS A 59 -13.84 5.97 -21.74
C HIS A 59 -14.21 6.13 -23.23
N PRO A 60 -13.93 7.28 -23.86
CA PRO A 60 -14.36 7.54 -25.24
C PRO A 60 -13.73 6.60 -26.29
N ASP A 61 -12.56 6.05 -25.99
CA ASP A 61 -11.82 5.18 -26.90
C ASP A 61 -11.92 3.69 -26.53
N SER A 62 -12.74 3.33 -25.55
CA SER A 62 -12.87 1.95 -25.08
C SER A 62 -14.28 1.67 -24.59
N ASP A 63 -14.75 0.45 -24.83
CA ASP A 63 -16.07 -0.02 -24.40
C ASP A 63 -16.06 -0.72 -23.03
N HIS A 64 -14.86 -0.98 -22.48
CA HIS A 64 -14.69 -1.70 -21.21
C HIS A 64 -13.94 -0.91 -20.14
N LEU A 65 -13.42 0.27 -20.47
CA LEU A 65 -12.72 1.13 -19.54
C LEU A 65 -13.59 2.30 -19.09
N HIS A 66 -13.38 2.76 -17.87
CA HIS A 66 -14.06 3.90 -17.29
C HIS A 66 -13.04 4.95 -16.86
N ILE A 67 -13.37 6.21 -17.07
CA ILE A 67 -12.63 7.34 -16.51
C ILE A 67 -13.26 7.70 -15.18
N THR A 68 -12.49 7.63 -14.11
CA THR A 68 -12.98 7.91 -12.77
C THR A 68 -12.24 9.07 -12.14
N THR A 69 -12.94 9.80 -11.27
CA THR A 69 -12.34 10.76 -10.35
C THR A 69 -12.43 10.16 -8.96
N VAL A 70 -11.29 9.98 -8.32
CA VAL A 70 -11.18 9.29 -7.03
C VAL A 70 -10.62 10.23 -5.97
N ASP A 71 -11.33 10.40 -4.88
CA ASP A 71 -10.85 11.13 -3.71
C ASP A 71 -10.05 10.18 -2.82
N VAL A 72 -8.76 10.47 -2.66
CA VAL A 72 -7.83 9.69 -1.85
C VAL A 72 -7.42 10.40 -0.56
N GLY A 73 -8.14 11.46 -0.20
CA GLY A 73 -7.82 12.25 0.99
C GLY A 73 -6.74 13.32 0.78
N GLY A 74 -6.31 13.55 -0.46
CA GLY A 74 -5.37 14.59 -0.81
C GLY A 74 -6.04 15.94 -1.11
N GLU A 75 -5.26 16.90 -1.59
CA GLU A 75 -5.74 18.24 -1.92
C GLU A 75 -6.72 18.26 -3.10
N ALA A 76 -6.56 17.34 -4.02
CA ALA A 76 -7.42 17.23 -5.21
C ALA A 76 -7.70 15.77 -5.54
N PRO A 77 -8.88 15.46 -6.11
CA PRO A 77 -9.18 14.13 -6.60
C PRO A 77 -8.23 13.72 -7.73
N LEU A 78 -7.96 12.42 -7.83
CA LEU A 78 -7.15 11.86 -8.89
C LEU A 78 -8.01 11.33 -10.02
N GLN A 79 -7.57 11.55 -11.26
CA GLN A 79 -8.19 10.96 -12.42
C GLN A 79 -7.55 9.60 -12.71
N ILE A 80 -8.37 8.55 -12.71
CA ILE A 80 -7.90 7.17 -12.83
C ILE A 80 -8.75 6.45 -13.88
N VAL A 81 -8.08 5.71 -14.75
CA VAL A 81 -8.76 4.81 -15.71
C VAL A 81 -8.90 3.44 -15.03
N CYS A 82 -10.13 2.96 -14.96
CA CYS A 82 -10.47 1.70 -14.29
C CYS A 82 -11.12 0.74 -15.29
N GLY A 83 -10.63 -0.50 -15.32
CA GLY A 83 -11.17 -1.57 -16.15
C GLY A 83 -12.14 -2.50 -15.43
N ALA A 84 -12.47 -2.23 -14.18
CA ALA A 84 -13.37 -3.08 -13.41
C ALA A 84 -14.84 -2.89 -13.83
N ALA A 85 -15.52 -4.00 -14.05
CA ALA A 85 -16.91 -3.98 -14.48
C ALA A 85 -17.87 -3.42 -13.43
N ASN A 86 -17.48 -3.50 -12.15
CA ASN A 86 -18.29 -3.00 -11.04
C ASN A 86 -17.98 -1.54 -10.64
N CYS A 87 -17.19 -0.84 -11.44
CA CYS A 87 -16.83 0.54 -11.17
C CYS A 87 -18.05 1.46 -11.28
N ARG A 88 -18.30 2.24 -10.25
CA ARG A 88 -19.40 3.21 -10.20
C ARG A 88 -19.09 4.36 -9.24
N ALA A 89 -19.77 5.48 -9.43
CA ALA A 89 -19.69 6.60 -8.48
C ALA A 89 -20.18 6.18 -7.09
N GLY A 90 -19.53 6.68 -6.05
CA GLY A 90 -19.83 6.36 -4.66
C GLY A 90 -19.17 5.08 -4.12
N LEU A 91 -18.48 4.33 -4.97
CA LEU A 91 -17.79 3.11 -4.54
C LEU A 91 -16.50 3.47 -3.78
N LYS A 92 -16.28 2.80 -2.67
CA LYS A 92 -15.00 2.87 -1.95
C LYS A 92 -14.06 1.80 -2.50
N VAL A 93 -12.87 2.20 -2.87
CA VAL A 93 -11.92 1.34 -3.57
C VAL A 93 -10.53 1.41 -2.95
N VAL A 94 -9.76 0.37 -3.18
CA VAL A 94 -8.33 0.36 -2.90
C VAL A 94 -7.63 1.02 -4.09
N CYS A 95 -6.93 2.10 -3.83
CA CYS A 95 -6.28 2.91 -4.86
C CYS A 95 -4.76 2.90 -4.70
N ALA A 96 -4.05 2.50 -5.75
CA ALA A 96 -2.60 2.62 -5.79
C ALA A 96 -2.23 3.98 -6.38
N THR A 97 -1.57 4.81 -5.59
CA THR A 97 -1.16 6.15 -6.00
C THR A 97 0.08 6.13 -6.89
N VAL A 98 0.33 7.23 -7.60
CA VAL A 98 1.53 7.37 -8.45
C VAL A 98 2.78 7.21 -7.59
N GLY A 99 3.71 6.39 -8.04
CA GLY A 99 4.93 6.05 -7.31
C GLY A 99 4.83 4.80 -6.45
N ALA A 100 3.62 4.24 -6.26
CA ALA A 100 3.47 2.97 -5.57
C ALA A 100 4.14 1.85 -6.37
N VAL A 101 4.84 0.97 -5.67
CA VAL A 101 5.47 -0.22 -6.25
C VAL A 101 4.77 -1.44 -5.70
N LEU A 102 4.22 -2.24 -6.60
CA LEU A 102 3.46 -3.45 -6.25
C LEU A 102 4.18 -4.69 -6.79
N TYR A 103 3.95 -5.81 -6.14
CA TYR A 103 4.48 -7.11 -6.56
C TYR A 103 3.30 -8.06 -6.79
N PRO A 104 2.65 -7.99 -7.97
CA PRO A 104 1.37 -8.66 -8.20
C PRO A 104 1.40 -10.18 -8.09
N ASN A 105 2.56 -10.79 -8.33
CA ASN A 105 2.71 -12.25 -8.25
C ASN A 105 3.48 -12.71 -7.01
N GLY A 106 3.73 -11.81 -6.04
CA GLY A 106 4.55 -12.12 -4.87
C GLY A 106 6.01 -12.40 -5.16
N GLY A 107 6.45 -12.19 -6.39
CA GLY A 107 7.83 -12.41 -6.85
C GLY A 107 8.69 -11.16 -6.80
N ASP A 108 9.77 -11.18 -7.58
CA ASP A 108 10.73 -10.07 -7.63
C ASP A 108 10.39 -9.02 -8.69
N GLU A 109 9.36 -9.25 -9.48
CA GLU A 109 8.91 -8.29 -10.50
C GLU A 109 8.16 -7.13 -9.87
N GLU A 110 8.66 -5.93 -10.10
CA GLU A 110 8.06 -4.69 -9.65
C GLU A 110 7.04 -4.19 -10.67
N PHE A 111 5.85 -3.85 -10.20
CA PHE A 111 4.88 -3.10 -10.98
C PHE A 111 4.76 -1.70 -10.39
N LYS A 112 5.31 -0.72 -11.08
CA LYS A 112 5.34 0.66 -10.62
C LYS A 112 4.21 1.46 -11.25
N ILE A 113 3.42 2.12 -10.41
CA ILE A 113 2.33 3.00 -10.86
C ILE A 113 2.92 4.30 -11.38
N LYS A 114 2.61 4.63 -12.62
CA LYS A 114 3.11 5.82 -13.30
C LYS A 114 1.96 6.71 -13.77
N ARG A 115 2.23 8.00 -13.83
CA ARG A 115 1.32 8.95 -14.45
C ARG A 115 1.56 8.98 -15.96
N LYS A 116 0.50 8.83 -16.74
CA LYS A 116 0.55 9.05 -18.18
C LYS A 116 0.00 10.43 -18.51
N ILE A 117 0.67 11.10 -19.44
CA ILE A 117 0.33 12.45 -19.90
C ILE A 117 -0.45 12.34 -21.22
N GLY A 118 -1.46 13.19 -21.40
CA GLY A 118 -2.23 13.32 -22.62
C GLY A 118 -3.61 12.71 -22.55
N ARG A 119 -3.75 11.42 -22.29
CA ARG A 119 -5.03 10.76 -22.00
C ARG A 119 -5.05 10.28 -20.57
N ALA A 120 -6.24 10.16 -20.00
CA ALA A 120 -6.40 9.74 -18.61
C ALA A 120 -6.04 8.26 -18.44
N HIS A 121 -4.84 7.99 -17.97
CA HIS A 121 -4.36 6.65 -17.67
C HIS A 121 -3.60 6.64 -16.35
N VAL A 122 -3.64 5.50 -15.73
CA VAL A 122 -2.86 5.21 -14.52
C VAL A 122 -1.70 4.30 -14.85
#